data_77b9211359e6e8b0675881ecb3d1de76
#
_entry.id   77b9211359e6e8b0675881ecb3d1de76
#
_cell.length_a   1.000
_cell.length_b   1.000
_cell.length_c   1.000
_cell.angle_alpha   90.00
_cell.angle_beta   90.00
_cell.angle_gamma   90.00
#
_symmetry.space_group_name_H-M   'P 1'
#
loop_
_entity.id
_entity.type
_entity.pdbx_description
1 polymer ?
#
loop_
_entity_poly.entity_id
_entity_poly.type
_entity_poly.pdbx_seq_one_letter_code
_entity_poly.pdbx_strand_id
1 'polypeptide(L)'
;LRGAAAFEEWTDADTLVYTAAAPAGENVDRESMAVEEQDRTRMTEVLKQAKQKGMKTVVLLNISGPVEMADWLPYADAVLCIFIPGCMGGVAAARLLTGLAEPGGRLPVTFPIRYEDTPAYPNFPGEGNDAYYGEGVFVGYRSYAKRKLAVQYPFGCGLSYTDFSVELCENDFRWDMRTQETLNVPVRVKNVGSRPGSEVVQLYAREEKPHMLRPDRTLVGYAKVRLAPGEETIVNVSVSKKALRCYDARMDKWVQPIGAHKLYLALSAENILAQAPLMIEGKNPYPLNGESTIGEILENPRAKEIVNQFTNGMFDMIPKETLDFMVYRKLNDILSVGMIQVIPDTVKLSAILQGLYDRLAEL
;
A
#
# COMPACT_ATOMS: atom_id res chain seq x y z
N LEU A 1 -6.93 -37.43 -13.45
CA LEU A 1 -6.56 -37.23 -12.05
C LEU A 1 -6.63 -38.59 -11.34
N ARG A 2 -5.49 -39.20 -11.07
CA ARG A 2 -5.42 -40.39 -10.22
C ARG A 2 -5.29 -39.88 -8.78
N GLY A 3 -6.14 -40.34 -7.88
CA GLY A 3 -6.02 -40.04 -6.45
C GLY A 3 -4.74 -40.60 -5.85
N ALA A 4 -4.45 -40.26 -4.60
CA ALA A 4 -3.21 -40.58 -3.88
C ALA A 4 -2.87 -42.06 -3.84
N ALA A 5 -2.33 -42.57 -4.95
CA ALA A 5 -1.61 -43.84 -4.98
C ALA A 5 -0.18 -43.61 -4.45
N ALA A 6 0.48 -44.65 -3.97
CA ALA A 6 1.87 -44.56 -3.57
C ALA A 6 2.72 -44.00 -4.72
N PHE A 7 3.66 -43.12 -4.42
CA PHE A 7 4.48 -42.39 -5.42
C PHE A 7 5.25 -43.31 -6.39
N GLU A 8 5.48 -44.55 -5.99
CA GLU A 8 6.14 -45.60 -6.78
C GLU A 8 5.37 -46.01 -8.04
N GLU A 9 4.04 -45.81 -8.07
CA GLU A 9 3.14 -46.15 -9.17
C GLU A 9 2.99 -45.05 -10.24
N TRP A 10 3.66 -43.91 -10.10
CA TRP A 10 3.53 -42.75 -11.02
C TRP A 10 4.56 -42.79 -12.13
N THR A 11 4.59 -43.88 -12.89
CA THR A 11 5.62 -44.06 -13.94
C THR A 11 5.31 -43.31 -15.23
N ASP A 12 4.03 -42.94 -15.47
CA ASP A 12 3.56 -42.39 -16.76
C ASP A 12 3.08 -40.94 -16.66
N ALA A 13 3.33 -40.24 -15.55
CA ALA A 13 2.88 -38.86 -15.36
C ALA A 13 3.98 -37.84 -15.66
N ASP A 14 3.67 -36.83 -16.48
CA ASP A 14 4.57 -35.72 -16.80
C ASP A 14 4.50 -34.60 -15.77
N THR A 15 3.39 -34.52 -15.01
CA THR A 15 3.11 -33.42 -14.09
C THR A 15 2.50 -33.91 -12.79
N LEU A 16 3.09 -33.49 -11.69
CA LEU A 16 2.53 -33.63 -10.35
C LEU A 16 1.74 -32.37 -9.97
N VAL A 17 0.49 -32.54 -9.53
CA VAL A 17 -0.28 -31.47 -8.88
C VAL A 17 -0.48 -31.85 -7.42
N TYR A 18 0.16 -31.13 -6.52
CA TYR A 18 0.00 -31.30 -5.07
C TYR A 18 -0.99 -30.27 -4.52
N THR A 19 -2.01 -30.70 -3.80
CA THR A 19 -2.94 -29.79 -3.13
C THR A 19 -2.55 -29.67 -1.68
N ALA A 20 -2.18 -28.45 -1.28
CA ALA A 20 -1.90 -28.10 0.12
C ALA A 20 -3.04 -27.26 0.71
N ALA A 21 -3.40 -27.52 1.95
CA ALA A 21 -4.40 -26.77 2.68
C ALA A 21 -3.82 -26.18 3.97
N ALA A 22 -4.25 -24.96 4.30
CA ALA A 22 -4.03 -24.35 5.59
C ALA A 22 -5.37 -23.77 6.08
N PRO A 23 -6.19 -24.61 6.71
CA PRO A 23 -7.51 -24.20 7.18
C PRO A 23 -7.38 -23.18 8.31
N ALA A 24 -8.33 -22.25 8.38
CA ALA A 24 -8.59 -21.41 9.53
C ALA A 24 -10.10 -21.40 9.78
N GLY A 25 -10.49 -21.23 11.01
CA GLY A 25 -11.89 -21.15 11.42
C GLY A 25 -12.23 -19.76 11.96
N GLU A 26 -13.50 -19.44 12.03
CA GLU A 26 -13.98 -18.31 12.80
C GLU A 26 -13.68 -18.55 14.29
N ASN A 27 -13.15 -17.52 14.97
CA ASN A 27 -12.71 -17.60 16.38
C ASN A 27 -11.55 -18.57 16.67
N VAL A 28 -10.85 -19.07 15.66
CA VAL A 28 -9.70 -19.95 15.83
C VAL A 28 -8.55 -19.47 14.95
N ASP A 29 -7.52 -18.93 15.57
CA ASP A 29 -6.30 -18.55 14.86
C ASP A 29 -5.42 -19.78 14.59
N ARG A 30 -4.64 -19.70 13.51
CA ARG A 30 -3.59 -20.68 13.25
C ARG A 30 -2.42 -20.44 14.20
N GLU A 31 -1.83 -21.50 14.76
CA GLU A 31 -0.66 -21.41 15.63
C GLU A 31 0.59 -20.90 14.89
N SER A 32 0.66 -21.13 13.58
CA SER A 32 1.75 -20.64 12.73
C SER A 32 1.24 -20.26 11.35
N MET A 33 2.05 -19.51 10.61
CA MET A 33 1.77 -19.18 9.22
C MET A 33 2.19 -20.29 8.23
N ALA A 34 2.90 -21.32 8.68
CA ALA A 34 3.26 -22.46 7.86
C ALA A 34 2.05 -23.37 7.58
N VAL A 35 2.16 -24.17 6.54
CA VAL A 35 1.31 -25.36 6.39
C VAL A 35 1.64 -26.32 7.54
N GLU A 36 0.66 -27.10 8.01
CA GLU A 36 0.87 -28.05 9.09
C GLU A 36 2.13 -28.90 8.83
N GLU A 37 2.94 -29.14 9.87
CA GLU A 37 4.27 -29.71 9.76
C GLU A 37 4.29 -31.06 9.03
N GLN A 38 3.35 -31.92 9.34
CA GLN A 38 3.27 -33.25 8.73
C GLN A 38 2.98 -33.14 7.22
N ASP A 39 2.04 -32.28 6.82
CA ASP A 39 1.69 -32.04 5.43
C ASP A 39 2.82 -31.32 4.69
N ARG A 40 3.50 -30.38 5.33
CA ARG A 40 4.63 -29.64 4.78
C ARG A 40 5.81 -30.56 4.49
N THR A 41 6.16 -31.45 5.42
CA THR A 41 7.24 -32.44 5.25
C THR A 41 6.92 -33.35 4.09
N ARG A 42 5.71 -33.94 4.08
CA ARG A 42 5.25 -34.83 3.00
C ARG A 42 5.26 -34.12 1.63
N MET A 43 4.71 -32.89 1.56
CA MET A 43 4.69 -32.09 0.34
C MET A 43 6.12 -31.87 -0.20
N THR A 44 7.03 -31.47 0.68
CA THR A 44 8.43 -31.19 0.29
C THR A 44 9.11 -32.45 -0.26
N GLU A 45 8.93 -33.59 0.37
CA GLU A 45 9.49 -34.86 -0.10
C GLU A 45 8.91 -35.29 -1.44
N VAL A 46 7.60 -35.22 -1.61
CA VAL A 46 6.90 -35.57 -2.86
C VAL A 46 7.32 -34.67 -4.01
N LEU A 47 7.41 -33.36 -3.78
CA LEU A 47 7.90 -32.40 -4.80
C LEU A 47 9.35 -32.68 -5.20
N LYS A 48 10.24 -32.94 -4.22
CA LYS A 48 11.65 -33.34 -4.50
C LYS A 48 11.74 -34.59 -5.37
N GLN A 49 10.99 -35.62 -5.03
CA GLN A 49 10.98 -36.88 -5.77
C GLN A 49 10.44 -36.70 -7.19
N ALA A 50 9.37 -35.91 -7.37
CA ALA A 50 8.84 -35.56 -8.68
C ALA A 50 9.87 -34.84 -9.55
N LYS A 51 10.58 -33.88 -8.98
CA LYS A 51 11.69 -33.18 -9.67
C LYS A 51 12.82 -34.14 -10.10
N GLN A 52 13.19 -35.07 -9.23
CA GLN A 52 14.23 -36.09 -9.55
C GLN A 52 13.81 -37.00 -10.70
N LYS A 53 12.50 -37.25 -10.85
CA LYS A 53 11.92 -38.00 -11.97
C LYS A 53 11.69 -37.14 -13.23
N GLY A 54 12.08 -35.85 -13.23
CA GLY A 54 11.90 -34.95 -14.37
C GLY A 54 10.46 -34.44 -14.57
N MET A 55 9.58 -34.65 -13.61
CA MET A 55 8.18 -34.20 -13.69
C MET A 55 8.08 -32.69 -13.46
N LYS A 56 7.10 -32.06 -14.08
CA LYS A 56 6.65 -30.71 -13.69
C LYS A 56 5.90 -30.79 -12.36
N THR A 57 6.05 -29.77 -11.54
CA THR A 57 5.45 -29.73 -10.22
C THR A 57 4.60 -28.46 -10.04
N VAL A 58 3.35 -28.66 -9.68
CA VAL A 58 2.39 -27.58 -9.43
C VAL A 58 1.84 -27.73 -8.03
N VAL A 59 1.90 -26.66 -7.24
CA VAL A 59 1.25 -26.62 -5.92
C VAL A 59 -0.06 -25.82 -6.01
N LEU A 60 -1.16 -26.47 -5.66
CA LEU A 60 -2.47 -25.87 -5.55
C LEU A 60 -2.74 -25.53 -4.08
N LEU A 61 -2.79 -24.25 -3.77
CA LEU A 61 -3.02 -23.75 -2.40
C LEU A 61 -4.49 -23.46 -2.14
N ASN A 62 -5.10 -24.26 -1.27
CA ASN A 62 -6.44 -24.01 -0.70
C ASN A 62 -6.27 -23.49 0.73
N ILE A 63 -6.18 -22.16 0.88
CA ILE A 63 -5.76 -21.51 2.11
C ILE A 63 -6.62 -20.28 2.40
N SER A 64 -6.77 -19.95 3.68
CA SER A 64 -7.55 -18.78 4.12
C SER A 64 -6.73 -17.47 4.12
N GLY A 65 -5.41 -17.57 4.15
CA GLY A 65 -4.48 -16.46 4.20
C GLY A 65 -3.07 -16.88 3.81
N PRO A 66 -2.08 -16.01 3.90
CA PRO A 66 -0.69 -16.31 3.53
C PRO A 66 -0.13 -17.52 4.27
N VAL A 67 0.77 -18.23 3.59
CA VAL A 67 1.55 -19.34 4.16
C VAL A 67 3.02 -19.17 3.83
N GLU A 68 3.89 -19.65 4.73
CA GLU A 68 5.33 -19.74 4.48
C GLU A 68 5.63 -20.81 3.44
N MET A 69 6.59 -20.53 2.54
CA MET A 69 6.85 -21.35 1.37
C MET A 69 8.32 -21.76 1.21
N ALA A 70 9.21 -21.27 2.08
CA ALA A 70 10.66 -21.43 1.90
C ALA A 70 11.12 -22.88 1.75
N ASP A 71 10.49 -23.83 2.45
CA ASP A 71 10.88 -25.23 2.49
C ASP A 71 10.57 -25.99 1.20
N TRP A 72 9.47 -25.67 0.53
CA TRP A 72 8.94 -26.45 -0.58
C TRP A 72 8.92 -25.68 -1.92
N LEU A 73 8.87 -24.34 -1.89
CA LEU A 73 8.81 -23.51 -3.10
C LEU A 73 9.94 -23.76 -4.10
N PRO A 74 11.19 -24.04 -3.68
CA PRO A 74 12.28 -24.35 -4.61
C PRO A 74 12.02 -25.60 -5.48
N TYR A 75 11.08 -26.44 -5.06
CA TYR A 75 10.71 -27.67 -5.77
C TYR A 75 9.39 -27.54 -6.56
N ALA A 76 8.74 -26.36 -6.55
CA ALA A 76 7.53 -26.09 -7.31
C ALA A 76 7.87 -25.32 -8.61
N ASP A 77 7.41 -25.78 -9.77
CA ASP A 77 7.51 -25.03 -11.03
C ASP A 77 6.43 -23.96 -11.12
N ALA A 78 5.27 -24.19 -10.49
CA ALA A 78 4.16 -23.24 -10.41
C ALA A 78 3.37 -23.37 -9.10
N VAL A 79 2.81 -22.26 -8.65
CA VAL A 79 1.92 -22.20 -7.51
C VAL A 79 0.60 -21.54 -7.94
N LEU A 80 -0.51 -22.21 -7.73
CA LEU A 80 -1.85 -21.69 -7.96
C LEU A 80 -2.57 -21.54 -6.63
N CYS A 81 -2.76 -20.30 -6.19
CA CYS A 81 -3.51 -19.98 -4.98
C CYS A 81 -4.99 -19.79 -5.32
N ILE A 82 -5.84 -20.68 -4.82
CA ILE A 82 -7.28 -20.62 -5.04
C ILE A 82 -8.05 -20.11 -3.83
N PHE A 83 -7.37 -19.79 -2.74
CA PHE A 83 -7.97 -19.38 -1.47
C PHE A 83 -9.08 -20.33 -1.02
N ILE A 84 -10.27 -19.82 -0.70
CA ILE A 84 -11.46 -20.59 -0.34
C ILE A 84 -12.44 -20.54 -1.52
N PRO A 85 -12.34 -21.47 -2.49
CA PRO A 85 -12.99 -21.33 -3.79
C PRO A 85 -14.46 -21.79 -3.82
N GLY A 86 -14.99 -22.30 -2.71
CA GLY A 86 -16.34 -22.85 -2.64
C GLY A 86 -16.53 -24.15 -3.44
N CYS A 87 -17.78 -24.51 -3.70
CA CYS A 87 -18.14 -25.82 -4.30
C CYS A 87 -17.62 -26.04 -5.72
N MET A 88 -17.36 -24.98 -6.50
CA MET A 88 -16.85 -25.08 -7.87
C MET A 88 -15.31 -24.98 -7.96
N GLY A 89 -14.63 -24.97 -6.82
CA GLY A 89 -13.15 -24.81 -6.76
C GLY A 89 -12.37 -25.83 -7.56
N GLY A 90 -12.74 -27.09 -7.47
CA GLY A 90 -12.09 -28.16 -8.24
C GLY A 90 -12.26 -27.99 -9.76
N VAL A 91 -13.46 -27.58 -10.21
CA VAL A 91 -13.71 -27.28 -11.64
C VAL A 91 -12.90 -26.08 -12.11
N ALA A 92 -12.85 -25.01 -11.31
CA ALA A 92 -12.08 -23.80 -11.62
C ALA A 92 -10.58 -24.13 -11.71
N ALA A 93 -10.03 -24.84 -10.72
CA ALA A 93 -8.64 -25.27 -10.71
C ALA A 93 -8.30 -26.15 -11.93
N ALA A 94 -9.13 -27.14 -12.25
CA ALA A 94 -8.91 -28.00 -13.42
C ALA A 94 -8.90 -27.19 -14.73
N ARG A 95 -9.81 -26.24 -14.90
CA ARG A 95 -9.85 -25.37 -16.09
C ARG A 95 -8.61 -24.49 -16.21
N LEU A 96 -8.09 -23.98 -15.12
CA LEU A 96 -6.84 -23.21 -15.09
C LEU A 96 -5.66 -24.12 -15.45
N LEU A 97 -5.49 -25.24 -14.76
CA LEU A 97 -4.38 -26.17 -14.98
C LEU A 97 -4.32 -26.74 -16.39
N THR A 98 -5.47 -26.93 -17.03
CA THR A 98 -5.55 -27.42 -18.43
C THR A 98 -5.54 -26.31 -19.48
N GLY A 99 -5.45 -25.02 -19.04
CA GLY A 99 -5.45 -23.88 -19.95
C GLY A 99 -6.80 -23.57 -20.62
N LEU A 100 -7.90 -24.20 -20.16
CA LEU A 100 -9.28 -23.89 -20.60
C LEU A 100 -9.78 -22.57 -20.01
N ALA A 101 -9.14 -22.08 -18.97
CA ALA A 101 -9.34 -20.75 -18.40
C ALA A 101 -7.96 -20.09 -18.15
N GLU A 102 -7.97 -18.77 -18.01
CA GLU A 102 -6.79 -17.97 -17.76
C GLU A 102 -6.83 -17.44 -16.32
N PRO A 103 -5.70 -17.49 -15.56
CA PRO A 103 -5.64 -16.93 -14.22
C PRO A 103 -5.60 -15.41 -14.27
N GLY A 104 -6.73 -14.77 -14.01
CA GLY A 104 -6.83 -13.30 -14.01
C GLY A 104 -6.97 -12.70 -12.59
N GLY A 105 -6.72 -13.48 -11.54
CA GLY A 105 -6.71 -13.02 -10.16
C GLY A 105 -5.41 -12.33 -9.79
N ARG A 106 -5.46 -11.47 -8.77
CA ARG A 106 -4.29 -10.85 -8.14
C ARG A 106 -4.37 -11.06 -6.64
N LEU A 107 -3.22 -11.22 -5.98
CA LEU A 107 -3.16 -11.47 -4.54
C LEU A 107 -3.75 -10.29 -3.76
N PRO A 108 -4.77 -10.50 -2.92
CA PRO A 108 -5.37 -9.45 -2.09
C PRO A 108 -4.57 -9.16 -0.83
N VAL A 109 -3.51 -9.92 -0.57
CA VAL A 109 -2.61 -9.79 0.58
C VAL A 109 -1.17 -10.02 0.13
N THR A 110 -0.21 -9.49 0.90
CA THR A 110 1.21 -9.82 0.75
C THR A 110 1.49 -11.20 1.36
N PHE A 111 2.26 -12.01 0.68
CA PHE A 111 2.84 -13.23 1.25
C PHE A 111 4.24 -12.91 1.76
N PRO A 112 4.45 -12.81 3.07
CA PRO A 112 5.78 -12.58 3.62
C PRO A 112 6.63 -13.85 3.50
N ILE A 113 7.94 -13.71 3.67
CA ILE A 113 8.86 -14.84 3.69
C ILE A 113 8.69 -15.62 4.99
N ARG A 114 8.52 -14.91 6.12
CA ARG A 114 8.39 -15.46 7.46
C ARG A 114 7.26 -14.78 8.23
N TYR A 115 6.70 -15.48 9.20
CA TYR A 115 5.68 -14.94 10.08
C TYR A 115 6.18 -13.72 10.87
N GLU A 116 7.44 -13.75 11.33
CA GLU A 116 8.05 -12.66 12.10
C GLU A 116 8.18 -11.36 11.30
N ASP A 117 8.11 -11.42 9.98
CA ASP A 117 8.16 -10.25 9.11
C ASP A 117 6.81 -9.51 9.03
N THR A 118 5.73 -10.13 9.54
CA THR A 118 4.40 -9.50 9.51
C THR A 118 4.32 -8.28 10.43
N PRO A 119 3.58 -7.23 10.05
CA PRO A 119 3.50 -6.02 10.87
C PRO A 119 2.82 -6.23 12.22
N ALA A 120 1.93 -7.22 12.33
CA ALA A 120 1.20 -7.52 13.56
C ALA A 120 2.00 -8.42 14.53
N TYR A 121 3.07 -9.09 14.07
CA TYR A 121 3.80 -10.08 14.87
C TYR A 121 4.17 -9.62 16.29
N PRO A 122 4.68 -8.40 16.52
CA PRO A 122 5.05 -7.97 17.87
C PRO A 122 3.86 -7.78 18.82
N ASN A 123 2.65 -7.65 18.27
CA ASN A 123 1.45 -7.29 19.03
C ASN A 123 0.38 -8.39 19.05
N PHE A 124 0.56 -9.45 18.26
CA PHE A 124 -0.37 -10.57 18.17
C PHE A 124 0.07 -11.73 19.08
N PRO A 125 -0.86 -12.40 19.79
CA PRO A 125 -2.33 -12.22 19.79
C PRO A 125 -2.84 -11.08 20.69
N GLY A 126 -1.99 -10.38 21.40
CA GLY A 126 -2.32 -9.37 22.39
C GLY A 126 -1.94 -9.80 23.80
N GLU A 127 -2.34 -9.02 24.80
CA GLU A 127 -2.06 -9.28 26.21
C GLU A 127 -3.34 -9.19 27.05
N GLY A 128 -3.66 -10.24 27.78
CA GLY A 128 -4.92 -10.33 28.52
C GLY A 128 -6.14 -10.28 27.58
N ASN A 129 -6.96 -9.25 27.72
CA ASN A 129 -8.13 -9.02 26.85
C ASN A 129 -7.90 -7.88 25.82
N ASP A 130 -6.68 -7.38 25.74
CA ASP A 130 -6.36 -6.22 24.90
C ASP A 130 -5.57 -6.66 23.67
N ALA A 131 -5.97 -6.14 22.50
CA ALA A 131 -5.26 -6.29 21.24
C ALA A 131 -4.72 -4.92 20.78
N TYR A 132 -3.40 -4.85 20.52
CA TYR A 132 -2.73 -3.62 20.14
C TYR A 132 -2.46 -3.59 18.65
N TYR A 133 -2.94 -2.58 17.94
CA TYR A 133 -2.65 -2.34 16.53
C TYR A 133 -1.43 -1.43 16.38
N GLY A 134 -0.28 -1.88 16.93
CA GLY A 134 0.97 -1.12 16.97
C GLY A 134 1.53 -0.75 15.58
N GLU A 135 1.12 -1.46 14.53
CA GLU A 135 1.46 -1.13 13.15
C GLU A 135 0.77 0.15 12.65
N GLY A 136 -0.31 0.60 13.27
CA GLY A 136 -1.05 1.79 12.89
C GLY A 136 -1.48 1.77 11.42
N VAL A 137 -1.06 2.77 10.62
CA VAL A 137 -1.39 2.85 9.18
C VAL A 137 -0.57 1.91 8.30
N PHE A 138 0.43 1.23 8.87
CA PHE A 138 1.35 0.35 8.12
C PHE A 138 0.87 -1.10 8.06
N VAL A 139 -0.37 -1.29 7.64
CA VAL A 139 -0.97 -2.61 7.46
C VAL A 139 -0.54 -3.22 6.13
N GLY A 140 -0.19 -4.51 6.12
CA GLY A 140 0.13 -5.29 4.94
C GLY A 140 1.28 -4.69 4.11
N TYR A 141 1.13 -4.58 2.79
CA TYR A 141 2.16 -4.09 1.86
C TYR A 141 2.74 -2.72 2.25
N ARG A 142 1.98 -1.88 2.95
CA ARG A 142 2.45 -0.56 3.43
C ARG A 142 3.60 -0.68 4.41
N SER A 143 3.56 -1.71 5.28
CA SER A 143 4.64 -2.00 6.22
C SER A 143 5.88 -2.52 5.52
N TYR A 144 5.73 -3.53 4.65
CA TYR A 144 6.85 -4.12 3.94
C TYR A 144 7.59 -3.07 3.10
N ALA A 145 6.84 -2.25 2.36
CA ALA A 145 7.40 -1.14 1.58
C ALA A 145 8.15 -0.13 2.45
N LYS A 146 7.57 0.28 3.60
CA LYS A 146 8.20 1.23 4.53
C LYS A 146 9.45 0.69 5.18
N ARG A 147 9.42 -0.58 5.58
CA ARG A 147 10.55 -1.28 6.21
C ARG A 147 11.58 -1.78 5.19
N LYS A 148 11.27 -1.71 3.88
CA LYS A 148 12.09 -2.26 2.78
C LYS A 148 12.39 -3.74 2.96
N LEU A 149 11.41 -4.50 3.44
CA LEU A 149 11.51 -5.93 3.61
C LEU A 149 11.14 -6.66 2.33
N ALA A 150 11.97 -7.64 1.97
CA ALA A 150 11.63 -8.57 0.90
C ALA A 150 10.41 -9.42 1.29
N VAL A 151 9.58 -9.72 0.31
CA VAL A 151 8.40 -10.56 0.47
C VAL A 151 8.43 -11.72 -0.53
N GLN A 152 7.74 -12.79 -0.22
CA GLN A 152 7.66 -13.92 -1.16
C GLN A 152 6.83 -13.56 -2.38
N TYR A 153 5.65 -12.96 -2.16
CA TYR A 153 4.81 -12.39 -3.23
C TYR A 153 4.15 -11.11 -2.73
N PRO A 154 4.31 -10.00 -3.46
CA PRO A 154 3.71 -8.73 -3.04
C PRO A 154 2.19 -8.69 -3.25
N PHE A 155 1.53 -7.85 -2.48
CA PHE A 155 0.14 -7.49 -2.72
C PHE A 155 -0.09 -7.05 -4.16
N GLY A 156 -1.17 -7.52 -4.77
CA GLY A 156 -1.53 -7.21 -6.16
C GLY A 156 -0.79 -8.05 -7.20
N CYS A 157 0.15 -8.92 -6.80
CA CYS A 157 0.89 -9.80 -7.70
C CYS A 157 -0.01 -10.91 -8.26
N GLY A 158 0.30 -11.34 -9.48
CA GLY A 158 -0.29 -12.49 -10.15
C GLY A 158 0.18 -12.56 -11.58
N LEU A 159 0.29 -13.79 -12.10
CA LEU A 159 0.69 -14.08 -13.46
C LEU A 159 -0.52 -14.36 -14.34
N SER A 160 -0.37 -14.18 -15.63
CA SER A 160 -1.31 -14.58 -16.69
C SER A 160 -0.66 -15.62 -17.61
N TYR A 161 -1.44 -16.25 -18.49
CA TYR A 161 -0.94 -17.07 -19.58
C TYR A 161 -0.65 -16.27 -20.85
N THR A 162 -0.70 -14.95 -20.76
CA THR A 162 -0.36 -14.00 -21.83
C THR A 162 0.32 -12.78 -21.21
N ASP A 163 0.94 -11.95 -22.05
CA ASP A 163 1.70 -10.79 -21.63
C ASP A 163 0.97 -9.50 -22.03
N PHE A 164 1.16 -8.45 -21.22
CA PHE A 164 0.55 -7.15 -21.47
C PHE A 164 1.61 -6.04 -21.46
N SER A 165 1.47 -5.07 -22.38
CA SER A 165 2.07 -3.75 -22.27
C SER A 165 1.08 -2.82 -21.57
N VAL A 166 1.56 -2.07 -20.56
CA VAL A 166 0.74 -1.18 -19.75
C VAL A 166 1.47 0.15 -19.58
N GLU A 167 0.85 1.25 -20.02
CA GLU A 167 1.50 2.55 -20.08
C GLU A 167 0.54 3.68 -19.66
N LEU A 168 1.07 4.70 -18.95
CA LEU A 168 0.33 5.95 -18.73
C LEU A 168 0.15 6.69 -20.06
N CYS A 169 -1.05 7.21 -20.34
CA CYS A 169 -1.28 8.07 -21.50
C CYS A 169 -0.82 9.51 -21.27
N GLU A 170 -0.63 9.91 -20.03
CA GLU A 170 -0.24 11.26 -19.60
C GLU A 170 0.93 11.18 -18.59
N ASN A 171 1.77 12.22 -18.56
CA ASN A 171 2.96 12.26 -17.72
C ASN A 171 2.88 13.30 -16.59
N ASP A 172 1.78 14.03 -16.47
CA ASP A 172 1.52 15.03 -15.42
C ASP A 172 0.02 15.07 -15.13
N PHE A 173 -0.34 15.10 -13.85
CA PHE A 173 -1.73 15.09 -13.43
C PHE A 173 -2.01 16.24 -12.47
N ARG A 174 -3.18 16.89 -12.67
CA ARG A 174 -3.71 17.92 -11.78
C ARG A 174 -5.12 17.56 -11.37
N TRP A 175 -5.41 17.71 -10.10
CA TRP A 175 -6.71 17.39 -9.54
C TRP A 175 -7.21 18.50 -8.62
N ASP A 176 -8.16 19.29 -9.08
CA ASP A 176 -8.87 20.25 -8.24
C ASP A 176 -10.00 19.56 -7.48
N MET A 177 -9.76 19.19 -6.24
CA MET A 177 -10.73 18.54 -5.38
C MET A 177 -11.90 19.44 -4.95
N ARG A 178 -11.86 20.74 -5.23
CA ARG A 178 -13.00 21.65 -4.97
C ARG A 178 -14.11 21.41 -5.97
N THR A 179 -13.76 21.04 -7.19
CA THR A 179 -14.67 20.91 -8.34
C THR A 179 -14.86 19.48 -8.83
N GLN A 180 -13.91 18.58 -8.55
CA GLN A 180 -13.89 17.21 -9.06
C GLN A 180 -13.89 16.18 -7.93
N GLU A 181 -14.85 15.26 -7.92
CA GLU A 181 -14.94 14.17 -6.94
C GLU A 181 -13.95 13.03 -7.21
N THR A 182 -13.57 12.85 -8.47
CA THR A 182 -12.66 11.80 -8.93
C THR A 182 -11.64 12.35 -9.91
N LEU A 183 -10.43 11.80 -9.86
CA LEU A 183 -9.44 11.91 -10.92
C LEU A 183 -9.53 10.65 -11.78
N ASN A 184 -9.67 10.80 -13.09
CA ASN A 184 -9.59 9.70 -14.05
C ASN A 184 -8.21 9.69 -14.69
N VAL A 185 -7.52 8.58 -14.54
CA VAL A 185 -6.17 8.38 -15.08
C VAL A 185 -6.26 7.44 -16.27
N PRO A 186 -6.02 7.93 -17.51
CA PRO A 186 -6.06 7.11 -18.70
C PRO A 186 -4.80 6.25 -18.78
N VAL A 187 -5.00 4.93 -18.89
CA VAL A 187 -3.93 3.93 -19.03
C VAL A 187 -4.17 3.10 -20.28
N ARG A 188 -3.16 3.02 -21.13
CA ARG A 188 -3.14 2.16 -22.31
C ARG A 188 -2.75 0.75 -21.89
N VAL A 189 -3.56 -0.23 -22.30
CA VAL A 189 -3.29 -1.65 -22.05
C VAL A 189 -3.40 -2.40 -23.37
N LYS A 190 -2.38 -3.19 -23.69
CA LYS A 190 -2.33 -4.03 -24.90
C LYS A 190 -1.95 -5.45 -24.53
N ASN A 191 -2.69 -6.41 -25.03
CA ASN A 191 -2.26 -7.81 -24.99
C ASN A 191 -1.20 -8.06 -26.07
N VAL A 192 0.04 -8.27 -25.64
CA VAL A 192 1.19 -8.51 -26.57
C VAL A 192 1.53 -9.99 -26.73
N GLY A 193 0.82 -10.87 -26.02
CA GLY A 193 0.98 -12.30 -26.11
C GLY A 193 0.05 -12.96 -27.12
N SER A 194 -0.01 -14.28 -27.12
CA SER A 194 -0.72 -15.09 -28.11
C SER A 194 -2.07 -15.67 -27.65
N ARG A 195 -2.47 -15.39 -26.39
CA ARG A 195 -3.71 -15.92 -25.79
C ARG A 195 -4.59 -14.78 -25.28
N PRO A 196 -5.92 -14.93 -25.28
CA PRO A 196 -6.78 -13.99 -24.57
C PRO A 196 -6.50 -14.06 -23.06
N GLY A 197 -6.45 -12.90 -22.38
CA GLY A 197 -6.18 -12.85 -20.95
C GLY A 197 -6.68 -11.57 -20.31
N SER A 198 -6.46 -11.47 -19.00
CA SER A 198 -6.85 -10.33 -18.20
C SER A 198 -5.69 -9.73 -17.42
N GLU A 199 -5.62 -8.39 -17.41
CA GLU A 199 -4.67 -7.66 -16.57
C GLU A 199 -5.40 -6.77 -15.57
N VAL A 200 -4.78 -6.54 -14.40
CA VAL A 200 -5.25 -5.62 -13.38
C VAL A 200 -4.26 -4.46 -13.25
N VAL A 201 -4.64 -3.35 -13.84
CA VAL A 201 -3.89 -2.10 -13.72
C VAL A 201 -4.11 -1.52 -12.33
N GLN A 202 -3.05 -1.14 -11.64
CA GLN A 202 -3.08 -0.63 -10.27
C GLN A 202 -2.43 0.76 -10.22
N LEU A 203 -3.10 1.70 -9.56
CA LEU A 203 -2.56 3.02 -9.28
C LEU A 203 -2.29 3.18 -7.80
N TYR A 204 -1.07 3.61 -7.48
CA TYR A 204 -0.68 3.97 -6.13
C TYR A 204 -0.32 5.44 -6.09
N ALA A 205 -0.52 6.07 -4.93
CA ALA A 205 -0.13 7.45 -4.71
C ALA A 205 0.72 7.60 -3.46
N ARG A 206 1.60 8.61 -3.48
CA ARG A 206 2.44 9.04 -2.37
C ARG A 206 2.36 10.54 -2.23
N GLU A 207 2.10 11.03 -1.04
CA GLU A 207 2.26 12.42 -0.67
C GLU A 207 3.76 12.74 -0.52
N GLU A 208 4.27 13.79 -1.16
CA GLU A 208 5.71 14.08 -1.13
C GLU A 208 6.16 14.71 0.19
N LYS A 209 5.32 15.57 0.77
CA LYS A 209 5.56 16.24 2.06
C LYS A 209 4.37 16.01 2.99
N PRO A 210 4.24 14.82 3.58
CA PRO A 210 3.10 14.54 4.44
C PRO A 210 3.22 15.26 5.78
N HIS A 211 2.14 15.90 6.21
CA HIS A 211 2.03 16.55 7.52
C HIS A 211 2.00 15.56 8.69
N MET A 212 1.67 14.32 8.41
CA MET A 212 1.62 13.22 9.37
C MET A 212 2.27 11.96 8.79
N LEU A 213 2.56 11.00 9.64
CA LEU A 213 3.15 9.73 9.21
C LEU A 213 2.26 9.01 8.19
N ARG A 214 2.79 8.75 7.00
CA ARG A 214 2.08 8.15 5.87
C ARG A 214 2.84 6.96 5.28
N PRO A 215 2.14 5.99 4.68
CA PRO A 215 2.77 4.96 3.87
C PRO A 215 3.50 5.56 2.67
N ASP A 216 4.57 4.89 2.25
CA ASP A 216 5.34 5.30 1.06
C ASP A 216 4.50 5.22 -0.23
N ARG A 217 3.52 4.33 -0.26
CA ARG A 217 2.54 4.17 -1.36
C ARG A 217 1.23 3.63 -0.81
N THR A 218 0.13 4.15 -1.34
CA THR A 218 -1.22 3.65 -1.03
C THR A 218 -1.94 3.36 -2.34
N LEU A 219 -2.54 2.17 -2.47
CA LEU A 219 -3.42 1.86 -3.60
C LEU A 219 -4.60 2.82 -3.60
N VAL A 220 -4.76 3.57 -4.70
CA VAL A 220 -5.79 4.62 -4.82
C VAL A 220 -6.82 4.32 -5.91
N GLY A 221 -6.51 3.40 -6.81
CA GLY A 221 -7.43 2.96 -7.86
C GLY A 221 -6.91 1.71 -8.56
N TYR A 222 -7.80 0.97 -9.18
CA TYR A 222 -7.47 -0.15 -10.05
C TYR A 222 -8.56 -0.39 -11.08
N ALA A 223 -8.19 -1.05 -12.18
CA ALA A 223 -9.14 -1.53 -13.17
C ALA A 223 -8.68 -2.87 -13.73
N LYS A 224 -9.63 -3.75 -14.02
CA LYS A 224 -9.39 -5.03 -14.67
C LYS A 224 -9.89 -4.96 -16.11
N VAL A 225 -9.04 -5.33 -17.05
CA VAL A 225 -9.37 -5.43 -18.47
C VAL A 225 -9.14 -6.85 -18.96
N ARG A 226 -9.92 -7.28 -19.95
CA ARG A 226 -9.76 -8.54 -20.67
C ARG A 226 -9.60 -8.23 -22.15
N LEU A 227 -8.52 -8.73 -22.75
CA LEU A 227 -8.15 -8.45 -24.13
C LEU A 227 -7.84 -9.74 -24.91
N ALA A 228 -8.25 -9.77 -26.16
CA ALA A 228 -7.80 -10.77 -27.13
C ALA A 228 -6.33 -10.52 -27.53
N PRO A 229 -5.64 -11.50 -28.12
CA PRO A 229 -4.28 -11.30 -28.65
C PRO A 229 -4.20 -10.11 -29.61
N GLY A 230 -3.25 -9.20 -29.37
CA GLY A 230 -3.04 -7.99 -30.15
C GLY A 230 -4.03 -6.85 -29.87
N GLU A 231 -5.11 -7.10 -29.13
CA GLU A 231 -6.09 -6.07 -28.77
C GLU A 231 -5.48 -5.05 -27.81
N GLU A 232 -5.88 -3.78 -28.02
CA GLU A 232 -5.45 -2.63 -27.23
C GLU A 232 -6.68 -1.81 -26.80
N THR A 233 -6.63 -1.26 -25.59
CA THR A 233 -7.65 -0.34 -25.08
C THR A 233 -7.04 0.72 -24.18
N ILE A 234 -7.76 1.82 -24.01
CA ILE A 234 -7.47 2.81 -22.96
C ILE A 234 -8.52 2.65 -21.87
N VAL A 235 -8.06 2.33 -20.66
CA VAL A 235 -8.92 2.24 -19.48
C VAL A 235 -8.71 3.47 -18.60
N ASN A 236 -9.79 4.11 -18.19
CA ASN A 236 -9.76 5.19 -17.22
C ASN A 236 -9.84 4.61 -15.80
N VAL A 237 -8.73 4.66 -15.08
CA VAL A 237 -8.68 4.23 -13.68
C VAL A 237 -9.13 5.39 -12.80
N SER A 238 -10.27 5.25 -12.13
CA SER A 238 -10.82 6.30 -11.27
C SER A 238 -10.20 6.28 -9.89
N VAL A 239 -9.70 7.44 -9.46
CA VAL A 239 -9.18 7.70 -8.10
C VAL A 239 -10.17 8.60 -7.38
N SER A 240 -10.79 8.11 -6.32
CA SER A 240 -11.74 8.89 -5.51
C SER A 240 -11.03 9.69 -4.42
N LYS A 241 -11.61 10.82 -4.00
CA LYS A 241 -11.13 11.58 -2.83
C LYS A 241 -10.97 10.69 -1.60
N LYS A 242 -11.87 9.71 -1.41
CA LYS A 242 -11.84 8.79 -0.27
C LYS A 242 -10.56 7.95 -0.21
N ALA A 243 -9.99 7.61 -1.37
CA ALA A 243 -8.81 6.76 -1.45
C ALA A 243 -7.53 7.43 -0.88
N LEU A 244 -7.49 8.77 -0.88
CA LEU A 244 -6.35 9.55 -0.39
C LEU A 244 -6.51 10.04 1.05
N ARG A 245 -7.75 10.05 1.60
CA ARG A 245 -8.00 10.54 2.95
C ARG A 245 -7.23 9.77 4.01
N CYS A 246 -6.84 10.46 5.07
CA CYS A 246 -6.34 9.85 6.28
C CYS A 246 -7.08 10.44 7.49
N TYR A 247 -7.17 9.66 8.54
CA TYR A 247 -7.71 10.12 9.81
C TYR A 247 -6.59 10.74 10.63
N ASP A 248 -6.75 12.00 11.00
CA ASP A 248 -5.85 12.68 11.93
C ASP A 248 -6.45 12.64 13.34
N ALA A 249 -5.88 11.78 14.19
CA ALA A 249 -6.35 11.59 15.56
C ALA A 249 -6.19 12.85 16.44
N ARG A 250 -5.26 13.76 16.12
CA ARG A 250 -5.07 15.03 16.84
C ARG A 250 -6.23 16.00 16.59
N MET A 251 -6.79 15.91 15.38
CA MET A 251 -7.90 16.75 14.93
C MET A 251 -9.25 16.04 15.01
N ASP A 252 -9.24 14.77 15.38
CA ASP A 252 -10.43 13.88 15.43
C ASP A 252 -11.26 13.93 14.14
N LYS A 253 -10.59 13.94 12.98
CA LYS A 253 -11.27 14.02 11.69
C LYS A 253 -10.51 13.39 10.53
N TRP A 254 -11.26 13.06 9.48
CA TRP A 254 -10.69 12.71 8.19
C TRP A 254 -10.19 13.95 7.47
N VAL A 255 -8.93 13.93 7.08
CA VAL A 255 -8.29 15.00 6.32
C VAL A 255 -8.01 14.57 4.89
N GLN A 256 -8.10 15.53 3.98
CA GLN A 256 -7.84 15.37 2.57
C GLN A 256 -6.46 15.98 2.28
N PRO A 257 -5.45 15.19 1.89
CA PRO A 257 -4.14 15.73 1.55
C PRO A 257 -4.23 16.56 0.27
N ILE A 258 -3.48 17.66 0.24
CA ILE A 258 -3.31 18.54 -0.92
C ILE A 258 -1.81 18.73 -1.21
N GLY A 259 -1.50 19.38 -2.34
CA GLY A 259 -0.11 19.66 -2.73
C GLY A 259 0.48 18.58 -3.61
N ALA A 260 1.82 18.49 -3.59
CA ALA A 260 2.58 17.60 -4.46
C ALA A 260 2.49 16.14 -4.04
N HIS A 261 2.12 15.30 -4.98
CA HIS A 261 2.06 13.85 -4.87
C HIS A 261 2.80 13.20 -6.04
N LYS A 262 3.14 11.93 -5.87
CA LYS A 262 3.54 11.04 -6.97
C LYS A 262 2.46 9.99 -7.20
N LEU A 263 2.10 9.82 -8.45
CA LEU A 263 1.25 8.75 -8.93
C LEU A 263 2.13 7.65 -9.52
N TYR A 264 1.84 6.40 -9.21
CA TYR A 264 2.56 5.23 -9.71
C TYR A 264 1.60 4.32 -10.45
N LEU A 265 1.95 3.95 -11.68
CA LEU A 265 1.33 2.87 -12.43
C LEU A 265 2.06 1.58 -12.09
N ALA A 266 1.33 0.53 -11.74
CA ALA A 266 1.91 -0.72 -11.27
C ALA A 266 1.08 -1.95 -11.63
N LEU A 267 1.71 -3.12 -11.59
CA LEU A 267 1.06 -4.45 -11.64
C LEU A 267 1.04 -5.14 -10.27
N SER A 268 1.76 -4.61 -9.30
CA SER A 268 1.71 -5.02 -7.89
C SER A 268 2.25 -3.89 -7.01
N ALA A 269 2.20 -4.04 -5.69
CA ALA A 269 2.80 -3.07 -4.76
C ALA A 269 4.31 -2.87 -4.95
N GLU A 270 5.01 -3.79 -5.61
CA GLU A 270 6.46 -3.73 -5.88
C GLU A 270 6.82 -3.60 -7.36
N ASN A 271 5.95 -4.07 -8.26
CA ASN A 271 6.20 -3.98 -9.70
C ASN A 271 5.65 -2.66 -10.26
N ILE A 272 6.45 -1.61 -10.12
CA ILE A 272 6.15 -0.26 -10.59
C ILE A 272 6.63 -0.10 -12.03
N LEU A 273 5.72 0.21 -12.93
CA LEU A 273 6.01 0.40 -14.37
C LEU A 273 6.38 1.83 -14.72
N ALA A 274 5.66 2.80 -14.10
CA ALA A 274 5.87 4.21 -14.37
C ALA A 274 5.49 5.07 -13.16
N GLN A 275 5.96 6.30 -13.14
CA GLN A 275 5.56 7.32 -12.17
C GLN A 275 5.33 8.66 -12.87
N ALA A 276 4.40 9.43 -12.31
CA ALA A 276 4.10 10.79 -12.78
C ALA A 276 3.84 11.72 -11.60
N PRO A 277 4.15 13.02 -11.70
CA PRO A 277 3.72 14.01 -10.73
C PRO A 277 2.19 14.13 -10.71
N LEU A 278 1.65 14.37 -9.52
CA LEU A 278 0.23 14.65 -9.31
C LEU A 278 0.13 15.84 -8.36
N MET A 279 -0.37 16.97 -8.88
CA MET A 279 -0.68 18.14 -8.07
C MET A 279 -2.15 18.10 -7.64
N ILE A 280 -2.39 18.10 -6.34
CA ILE A 280 -3.74 18.12 -5.75
C ILE A 280 -4.02 19.50 -5.19
N GLU A 281 -5.05 20.14 -5.71
CA GLU A 281 -5.56 21.42 -5.24
C GLU A 281 -6.82 21.22 -4.39
N GLY A 282 -6.96 22.00 -3.33
CA GLY A 282 -8.08 21.88 -2.41
C GLY A 282 -8.00 22.87 -1.25
N LYS A 283 -8.89 22.70 -0.27
CA LYS A 283 -8.80 23.44 0.97
C LYS A 283 -7.70 22.85 1.84
N ASN A 284 -6.77 23.71 2.30
CA ASN A 284 -5.72 23.27 3.22
C ASN A 284 -6.34 22.68 4.50
N PRO A 285 -6.10 21.38 4.79
CA PRO A 285 -6.62 20.75 6.01
C PRO A 285 -5.89 21.19 7.27
N TYR A 286 -4.70 21.78 7.13
CA TYR A 286 -3.80 22.22 8.20
C TYR A 286 -3.49 23.71 8.05
N PRO A 287 -4.48 24.61 8.29
CA PRO A 287 -4.23 26.04 8.23
C PRO A 287 -3.20 26.42 9.28
N LEU A 288 -2.26 27.28 8.91
CA LEU A 288 -1.25 27.77 9.83
C LEU A 288 -1.89 28.61 10.94
N ASN A 289 -1.42 28.42 12.16
CA ASN A 289 -1.93 29.10 13.35
C ASN A 289 -0.88 29.12 14.47
N GLY A 290 -1.26 29.47 15.69
CA GLY A 290 -0.34 29.51 16.84
C GLY A 290 0.24 28.16 17.26
N GLU A 291 -0.42 27.06 16.94
CA GLU A 291 0.06 25.70 17.20
C GLU A 291 1.02 25.19 16.11
N SER A 292 1.11 25.90 14.99
CA SER A 292 2.07 25.58 13.93
C SER A 292 3.49 25.76 14.42
N THR A 293 4.38 24.89 13.97
CA THR A 293 5.79 24.95 14.33
C THR A 293 6.52 26.07 13.58
N ILE A 294 7.63 26.51 14.11
CA ILE A 294 8.52 27.47 13.41
C ILE A 294 8.97 26.88 12.07
N GLY A 295 9.23 25.59 12.00
CA GLY A 295 9.58 24.92 10.74
C GLY A 295 8.50 25.09 9.68
N GLU A 296 7.22 24.88 10.02
CA GLU A 296 6.09 25.08 9.10
C GLU A 296 5.95 26.53 8.64
N ILE A 297 6.20 27.49 9.53
CA ILE A 297 6.21 28.92 9.17
C ILE A 297 7.37 29.24 8.20
N LEU A 298 8.57 28.72 8.46
CA LEU A 298 9.75 28.95 7.62
C LEU A 298 9.65 28.30 6.23
N GLU A 299 8.95 27.16 6.12
CA GLU A 299 8.69 26.48 4.84
C GLU A 299 7.71 27.25 3.93
N ASN A 300 6.89 28.15 4.50
CA ASN A 300 5.97 28.99 3.74
C ASN A 300 6.49 30.46 3.72
N PRO A 301 7.04 30.93 2.58
CA PRO A 301 7.61 32.28 2.51
C PRO A 301 6.63 33.40 2.87
N ARG A 302 5.34 33.22 2.53
CA ARG A 302 4.28 34.18 2.83
C ARG A 302 3.91 34.20 4.31
N ALA A 303 3.89 33.02 4.95
CA ALA A 303 3.70 32.91 6.40
C ALA A 303 4.88 33.57 7.15
N LYS A 304 6.10 33.30 6.72
CA LYS A 304 7.31 33.96 7.26
C LYS A 304 7.21 35.47 7.16
N GLU A 305 6.81 36.00 6.01
CA GLU A 305 6.62 37.43 5.81
C GLU A 305 5.55 38.01 6.75
N ILE A 306 4.41 37.37 6.89
CA ILE A 306 3.33 37.78 7.80
C ILE A 306 3.83 37.83 9.25
N VAL A 307 4.52 36.79 9.70
CA VAL A 307 5.08 36.73 11.07
C VAL A 307 6.13 37.82 11.26
N ASN A 308 7.01 38.05 10.25
CA ASN A 308 8.04 39.06 10.32
C ASN A 308 7.46 40.49 10.39
N GLN A 309 6.43 40.76 9.58
CA GLN A 309 5.72 42.05 9.64
C GLN A 309 5.05 42.24 11.03
N PHE A 310 4.44 41.18 11.56
CA PHE A 310 3.80 41.22 12.87
C PHE A 310 4.80 41.48 14.00
N THR A 311 6.00 40.93 13.90
CA THR A 311 7.07 41.09 14.89
C THR A 311 7.97 42.31 14.62
N ASN A 312 7.58 43.22 13.71
CA ASN A 312 8.37 44.39 13.28
C ASN A 312 9.82 44.04 12.86
N GLY A 313 9.98 42.94 12.11
CA GLY A 313 11.29 42.50 11.61
C GLY A 313 12.11 41.68 12.61
N MET A 314 11.65 41.48 13.84
CA MET A 314 12.41 40.73 14.85
C MET A 314 12.61 39.27 14.47
N PHE A 315 11.68 38.67 13.72
CA PHE A 315 11.79 37.30 13.31
C PHE A 315 12.98 37.04 12.36
N ASP A 316 13.28 37.96 11.46
CA ASP A 316 14.45 37.88 10.57
C ASP A 316 15.79 38.22 11.27
N MET A 317 15.74 38.80 12.47
CA MET A 317 16.94 39.05 13.29
C MET A 317 17.41 37.80 14.04
N ILE A 318 16.59 36.76 14.11
CA ILE A 318 16.95 35.49 14.79
C ILE A 318 18.00 34.78 13.94
N PRO A 319 19.22 34.49 14.49
CA PRO A 319 20.23 33.75 13.76
C PRO A 319 19.70 32.42 13.25
N LYS A 320 20.15 32.00 12.06
CA LYS A 320 19.68 30.76 11.42
C LYS A 320 19.88 29.56 12.32
N GLU A 321 21.02 29.46 13.00
CA GLU A 321 21.35 28.36 13.92
C GLU A 321 20.32 28.28 15.08
N THR A 322 19.82 29.43 15.55
CA THR A 322 18.80 29.52 16.58
C THR A 322 17.43 29.06 16.02
N LEU A 323 17.09 29.49 14.81
CA LEU A 323 15.88 29.04 14.14
C LEU A 323 15.91 27.54 13.88
N ASP A 324 17.03 26.98 13.42
CA ASP A 324 17.21 25.54 13.21
C ASP A 324 17.03 24.72 14.50
N PHE A 325 17.44 25.29 15.65
CA PHE A 325 17.18 24.69 16.96
C PHE A 325 15.70 24.77 17.39
N MET A 326 14.98 25.78 16.89
CA MET A 326 13.60 26.08 17.28
C MET A 326 12.56 25.51 16.31
N VAL A 327 12.94 24.81 15.25
CA VAL A 327 12.03 24.36 14.18
C VAL A 327 10.82 23.55 14.68
N TYR A 328 10.97 22.83 15.79
CA TYR A 328 9.90 22.02 16.40
C TYR A 328 9.09 22.79 17.47
N ARG A 329 9.45 24.04 17.79
CA ARG A 329 8.71 24.86 18.75
C ARG A 329 7.46 25.44 18.08
N LYS A 330 6.38 25.53 18.84
CA LYS A 330 5.15 26.19 18.40
C LYS A 330 5.36 27.70 18.27
N LEU A 331 4.76 28.29 17.26
CA LEU A 331 4.77 29.75 17.07
C LEU A 331 4.25 30.50 18.30
N ASN A 332 3.15 30.00 18.90
CA ASN A 332 2.53 30.59 20.08
C ASN A 332 3.47 30.64 21.29
N ASP A 333 4.25 29.57 21.53
CA ASP A 333 5.20 29.51 22.64
C ASP A 333 6.25 30.60 22.54
N ILE A 334 6.75 30.88 21.32
CA ILE A 334 7.79 31.85 21.07
C ILE A 334 7.23 33.27 21.16
N LEU A 335 6.09 33.51 20.50
CA LEU A 335 5.48 34.83 20.49
C LEU A 335 4.95 35.23 21.86
N SER A 336 4.32 34.32 22.60
CA SER A 336 3.81 34.58 23.94
C SER A 336 4.92 34.96 24.92
N VAL A 337 6.01 34.23 24.93
CA VAL A 337 7.17 34.51 25.80
C VAL A 337 7.83 35.85 25.45
N GLY A 338 8.03 36.10 24.14
CA GLY A 338 8.67 37.35 23.67
C GLY A 338 7.80 38.59 23.89
N MET A 339 6.49 38.47 23.69
CA MET A 339 5.56 39.59 23.72
C MET A 339 4.99 39.90 25.11
N ILE A 340 4.94 38.93 26.04
CA ILE A 340 4.42 39.14 27.41
C ILE A 340 5.21 40.20 28.17
N GLN A 341 6.49 40.38 27.83
CA GLN A 341 7.34 41.44 28.40
C GLN A 341 6.95 42.83 27.90
N VAL A 342 6.32 42.91 26.73
CA VAL A 342 5.92 44.21 26.10
C VAL A 342 4.45 44.48 26.33
N ILE A 343 3.62 43.43 26.37
CA ILE A 343 2.13 43.51 26.60
C ILE A 343 1.78 42.61 27.79
N PRO A 344 1.86 43.15 29.02
CA PRO A 344 1.55 42.35 30.21
C PRO A 344 0.06 41.93 30.33
N ASP A 345 -0.83 42.62 29.61
CA ASP A 345 -2.26 42.29 29.57
C ASP A 345 -2.48 41.06 28.65
N THR A 346 -2.68 39.92 29.29
CA THR A 346 -2.86 38.64 28.59
C THR A 346 -4.08 38.58 27.69
N VAL A 347 -5.16 39.34 28.02
CA VAL A 347 -6.38 39.40 27.20
C VAL A 347 -6.10 40.17 25.90
N LYS A 348 -5.39 41.28 25.98
CA LYS A 348 -4.97 42.05 24.81
C LYS A 348 -3.98 41.28 23.98
N LEU A 349 -3.03 40.60 24.60
CA LEU A 349 -2.04 39.77 23.90
C LEU A 349 -2.75 38.65 23.12
N SER A 350 -3.70 37.93 23.72
CA SER A 350 -4.47 36.88 23.04
C SER A 350 -5.26 37.43 21.84
N ALA A 351 -5.88 38.59 21.95
CA ALA A 351 -6.61 39.18 20.82
C ALA A 351 -5.69 39.61 19.68
N ILE A 352 -4.50 40.13 19.99
CA ILE A 352 -3.49 40.51 19.00
C ILE A 352 -2.93 39.28 18.29
N LEU A 353 -2.60 38.22 19.03
CA LEU A 353 -2.14 36.94 18.46
C LEU A 353 -3.22 36.29 17.59
N GLN A 354 -4.49 36.37 18.00
CA GLN A 354 -5.58 35.85 17.20
C GLN A 354 -5.65 36.49 15.80
N GLY A 355 -5.48 37.82 15.72
CA GLY A 355 -5.42 38.54 14.45
C GLY A 355 -4.27 38.07 13.53
N LEU A 356 -3.12 37.70 14.10
CA LEU A 356 -2.04 37.06 13.36
C LEU A 356 -2.45 35.69 12.84
N TYR A 357 -3.05 34.86 13.70
CA TYR A 357 -3.44 33.48 13.35
C TYR A 357 -4.54 33.46 12.28
N ASP A 358 -5.48 34.40 12.33
CA ASP A 358 -6.50 34.55 11.28
C ASP A 358 -5.88 34.82 9.91
N ARG A 359 -4.86 35.70 9.84
CA ARG A 359 -4.10 35.97 8.60
C ARG A 359 -3.29 34.77 8.11
N LEU A 360 -2.73 33.98 9.01
CA LEU A 360 -1.99 32.75 8.68
C LEU A 360 -2.94 31.66 8.19
N ALA A 361 -4.15 31.58 8.71
CA ALA A 361 -5.14 30.59 8.33
C ALA A 361 -5.71 30.79 6.91
N GLU A 362 -5.54 31.98 6.34
CA GLU A 362 -5.95 32.31 4.96
C GLU A 362 -4.98 31.75 3.90
N LEU A 363 -3.77 31.32 4.31
CA LEU A 363 -2.74 30.76 3.44
C LEU A 363 -2.98 29.26 3.15
#